data_2685bfff50e970d652da4cf05b57af46
#
_entry.id   2685bfff50e970d652da4cf05b57af46
#
_cell.length_a   1.000
_cell.length_b   1.000
_cell.length_c   1.000
_cell.angle_alpha   90.00
_cell.angle_beta   90.00
_cell.angle_gamma   90.00
#
_symmetry.space_group_name_H-M   'P 1'
#
loop_
_entity.id
_entity.type
_entity.pdbx_description
1 polymer ?
#
loop_
_entity_poly.entity_id
_entity_poly.type
_entity_poly.pdbx_seq_one_letter_code
_entity_poly.pdbx_strand_id
1 'polypeptide(L)'
;MAASAKAMGRDIGLGVSAPTRSCDDRHCPFHGNLPVRGSVFDGEVVSAAMAKTVVVRRELSRPDTKFERLRRVSRKYSVHAPPCLGVRVGDRVRIGECRPIAKTVSFVVVSVVKAAPAEAALKLPTAKPEEIPVELSPIPVKPKKERVKKAEGAAKAPPKSA
;
A
#
# COMPACT_ATOMS: atom_id res chain seq x y z
N MET A 1 -25.06 -7.47 36.93
CA MET A 1 -25.12 -6.23 36.16
C MET A 1 -23.74 -5.97 35.59
N ALA A 2 -23.53 -6.25 34.29
CA ALA A 2 -22.26 -6.04 33.66
C ALA A 2 -22.09 -4.51 33.39
N ALA A 3 -21.15 -3.90 34.08
CA ALA A 3 -20.80 -2.51 33.86
C ALA A 3 -20.26 -2.37 32.41
N SER A 4 -21.03 -1.73 31.56
CA SER A 4 -20.62 -1.31 30.22
C SER A 4 -19.38 -0.42 30.40
N ALA A 5 -18.21 -0.94 30.07
CA ALA A 5 -16.98 -0.17 30.03
C ALA A 5 -17.16 0.96 29.01
N LYS A 6 -17.35 2.18 29.51
CA LYS A 6 -17.48 3.39 28.70
C LYS A 6 -16.21 3.52 27.87
N ALA A 7 -16.37 3.36 26.56
CA ALA A 7 -15.26 3.52 25.62
C ALA A 7 -14.67 4.92 25.79
N MET A 8 -13.45 5.02 26.37
CA MET A 8 -12.75 6.30 26.59
C MET A 8 -12.06 6.74 25.31
N GLY A 9 -12.82 7.06 24.27
CA GLY A 9 -12.26 7.53 23.00
C GLY A 9 -13.08 8.69 22.44
N ARG A 10 -12.39 9.54 21.69
CA ARG A 10 -13.03 10.63 20.96
C ARG A 10 -13.87 10.07 19.80
N ASP A 11 -15.06 10.63 19.58
CA ASP A 11 -15.81 10.34 18.36
C ASP A 11 -15.12 10.96 17.14
N ILE A 12 -14.94 10.15 16.09
CA ILE A 12 -14.30 10.57 14.84
C ILE A 12 -15.32 11.14 13.86
N GLY A 13 -16.62 11.00 14.13
CA GLY A 13 -17.70 11.47 13.24
C GLY A 13 -18.01 10.57 12.05
N LEU A 14 -17.45 9.33 12.02
CA LEU A 14 -17.69 8.35 10.96
C LEU A 14 -18.67 7.25 11.35
N GLY A 15 -19.36 7.39 12.49
CA GLY A 15 -20.28 6.37 13.02
C GLY A 15 -19.58 5.09 13.47
N VAL A 16 -18.31 5.18 13.82
CA VAL A 16 -17.50 4.06 14.28
C VAL A 16 -17.35 4.13 15.79
N SER A 17 -17.64 3.02 16.48
CA SER A 17 -17.46 2.91 17.93
C SER A 17 -15.97 2.96 18.30
N ALA A 18 -15.64 3.67 19.37
CA ALA A 18 -14.29 3.72 19.89
C ALA A 18 -13.85 2.32 20.39
N PRO A 19 -12.58 1.94 20.20
CA PRO A 19 -12.05 0.69 20.70
C PRO A 19 -12.05 0.64 22.23
N THR A 20 -12.20 -0.56 22.79
CA THR A 20 -12.18 -0.78 24.25
C THR A 20 -10.79 -0.64 24.85
N ARG A 21 -9.72 -0.78 24.04
CA ARG A 21 -8.34 -0.66 24.49
C ARG A 21 -7.87 0.77 24.32
N SER A 22 -7.27 1.33 25.36
CA SER A 22 -6.57 2.62 25.28
C SER A 22 -5.17 2.47 24.67
N CYS A 23 -4.62 3.54 24.11
CA CYS A 23 -3.25 3.59 23.62
C CYS A 23 -2.67 4.99 23.79
N ASP A 24 -1.34 5.08 23.94
CA ASP A 24 -0.60 6.34 24.09
C ASP A 24 -0.04 6.85 22.76
N ASP A 25 -0.70 6.49 21.66
CA ASP A 25 -0.23 6.88 20.35
C ASP A 25 -0.75 8.27 19.95
N ARG A 26 0.17 9.21 19.72
CA ARG A 26 -0.14 10.58 19.31
C ARG A 26 -0.95 10.64 18.00
N HIS A 27 -0.72 9.67 17.12
CA HIS A 27 -1.40 9.58 15.82
C HIS A 27 -2.63 8.67 15.83
N CYS A 28 -3.11 8.29 17.00
CA CYS A 28 -4.37 7.57 17.12
C CYS A 28 -5.54 8.52 16.87
N PRO A 29 -6.53 8.15 16.03
CA PRO A 29 -7.71 8.98 15.81
C PRO A 29 -8.65 9.03 17.02
N PHE A 30 -8.64 7.99 17.88
CA PHE A 30 -9.52 7.86 19.05
C PHE A 30 -8.92 8.47 20.32
N HIS A 31 -7.64 8.18 20.62
CA HIS A 31 -6.97 8.56 21.85
C HIS A 31 -5.99 9.72 21.66
N GLY A 32 -5.51 9.92 20.44
CA GLY A 32 -4.60 11.00 20.08
C GLY A 32 -5.30 12.22 19.48
N ASN A 33 -4.52 13.03 18.77
CA ASN A 33 -4.98 14.28 18.18
C ASN A 33 -4.95 14.24 16.64
N LEU A 34 -5.23 13.08 16.02
CA LEU A 34 -5.27 12.96 14.57
C LEU A 34 -6.71 13.13 14.07
N PRO A 35 -7.05 14.19 13.32
CA PRO A 35 -8.32 14.30 12.65
C PRO A 35 -8.36 13.37 11.43
N VAL A 36 -9.46 12.66 11.25
CA VAL A 36 -9.75 11.86 10.06
C VAL A 36 -10.71 12.65 9.19
N ARG A 37 -10.32 12.93 7.96
CA ARG A 37 -11.09 13.80 7.07
C ARG A 37 -10.78 13.44 5.62
N GLY A 38 -11.80 13.35 4.79
CA GLY A 38 -11.66 13.06 3.36
C GLY A 38 -12.14 11.67 3.00
N SER A 39 -11.42 10.99 2.12
CA SER A 39 -11.81 9.70 1.56
C SER A 39 -11.75 8.58 2.59
N VAL A 40 -12.81 7.78 2.66
CA VAL A 40 -12.89 6.57 3.48
C VAL A 40 -13.14 5.38 2.57
N PHE A 41 -12.38 4.31 2.73
CA PHE A 41 -12.56 3.10 1.93
C PHE A 41 -12.10 1.85 2.66
N ASP A 42 -12.56 0.70 2.18
CA ASP A 42 -12.21 -0.59 2.75
C ASP A 42 -11.06 -1.22 1.96
N GLY A 43 -10.21 -1.97 2.65
CA GLY A 43 -9.10 -2.71 2.06
C GLY A 43 -8.70 -3.89 2.90
N GLU A 44 -7.84 -4.74 2.36
CA GLU A 44 -7.30 -5.92 2.99
C GLU A 44 -5.86 -5.70 3.43
N VAL A 45 -5.51 -6.09 4.65
CA VAL A 45 -4.15 -5.99 5.19
C VAL A 45 -3.28 -7.08 4.58
N VAL A 46 -2.29 -6.69 3.82
CA VAL A 46 -1.33 -7.61 3.18
C VAL A 46 -0.11 -7.85 4.07
N SER A 47 0.33 -6.83 4.80
CA SER A 47 1.52 -6.93 5.65
C SER A 47 1.38 -6.04 6.87
N ALA A 48 1.83 -6.54 8.02
CA ALA A 48 1.91 -5.85 9.30
C ALA A 48 3.32 -5.95 9.91
N ALA A 49 4.36 -6.01 9.07
CA ALA A 49 5.75 -6.16 9.51
C ALA A 49 6.33 -4.88 10.14
N MET A 50 5.77 -3.71 9.82
CA MET A 50 6.26 -2.43 10.33
C MET A 50 5.59 -2.09 11.67
N ALA A 51 6.33 -1.47 12.56
CA ALA A 51 5.79 -0.96 13.82
C ALA A 51 4.74 0.15 13.54
N LYS A 52 3.53 -0.01 14.06
CA LYS A 52 2.42 0.94 13.93
C LYS A 52 2.01 1.31 12.49
N THR A 53 2.47 0.54 11.49
CA THR A 53 2.13 0.79 10.09
C THR A 53 1.85 -0.52 9.37
N VAL A 54 0.75 -0.57 8.64
CA VAL A 54 0.34 -1.74 7.86
C VAL A 54 0.24 -1.38 6.39
N VAL A 55 0.43 -2.39 5.53
CA VAL A 55 0.22 -2.25 4.09
C VAL A 55 -1.15 -2.81 3.75
N VAL A 56 -2.02 -1.95 3.25
CA VAL A 56 -3.39 -2.30 2.86
C VAL A 56 -3.51 -2.32 1.35
N ARG A 57 -4.09 -3.39 0.81
CA ARG A 57 -4.43 -3.54 -0.61
C ARG A 57 -5.89 -3.17 -0.83
N ARG A 58 -6.13 -2.29 -1.79
CA ARG A 58 -7.46 -1.97 -2.28
C ARG A 58 -7.60 -2.41 -3.73
N GLU A 59 -8.69 -3.06 -4.06
CA GLU A 59 -9.07 -3.38 -5.42
C GLU A 59 -10.05 -2.34 -5.96
N LEU A 60 -9.78 -1.89 -7.18
CA LEU A 60 -10.55 -0.87 -7.88
C LEU A 60 -10.90 -1.38 -9.27
N SER A 61 -12.10 -1.11 -9.72
CA SER A 61 -12.47 -1.28 -11.13
C SER A 61 -12.25 0.04 -11.86
N ARG A 62 -11.49 0.01 -12.94
CA ARG A 62 -11.20 1.18 -13.75
C ARG A 62 -11.68 0.92 -15.19
N PRO A 63 -12.47 1.84 -15.76
CA PRO A 63 -12.88 1.70 -17.16
C PRO A 63 -11.66 1.88 -18.07
N ASP A 64 -11.55 1.02 -19.07
CA ASP A 64 -10.59 1.14 -20.16
C ASP A 64 -11.35 1.67 -21.38
N THR A 65 -11.17 2.94 -21.70
CA THR A 65 -11.93 3.65 -22.74
C THR A 65 -11.71 3.07 -24.14
N LYS A 66 -10.50 2.54 -24.42
CA LYS A 66 -10.18 1.96 -25.71
C LYS A 66 -10.95 0.68 -25.99
N PHE A 67 -11.19 -0.13 -24.96
CA PHE A 67 -11.79 -1.46 -25.09
C PHE A 67 -13.20 -1.54 -24.49
N GLU A 68 -13.72 -0.42 -23.98
CA GLU A 68 -15.06 -0.29 -23.35
C GLU A 68 -15.36 -1.36 -22.29
N ARG A 69 -14.33 -1.72 -21.53
CA ARG A 69 -14.42 -2.74 -20.47
C ARG A 69 -13.82 -2.26 -19.16
N LEU A 70 -14.26 -2.86 -18.05
CA LEU A 70 -13.71 -2.61 -16.73
C LEU A 70 -12.46 -3.45 -16.51
N ARG A 71 -11.36 -2.79 -16.13
CA ARG A 71 -10.11 -3.42 -15.72
C ARG A 71 -10.00 -3.39 -14.20
N ARG A 72 -9.70 -4.54 -13.59
CA ARG A 72 -9.39 -4.62 -12.16
C ARG A 72 -7.97 -4.14 -11.89
N VAL A 73 -7.83 -3.18 -10.99
CA VAL A 73 -6.54 -2.60 -10.58
C VAL A 73 -6.41 -2.69 -9.08
N SER A 74 -5.31 -3.24 -8.60
CA SER A 74 -4.98 -3.25 -7.18
C SER A 74 -3.98 -2.15 -6.84
N ARG A 75 -4.19 -1.45 -5.73
CA ARG A 75 -3.26 -0.47 -5.18
C ARG A 75 -2.93 -0.80 -3.74
N LYS A 76 -1.66 -0.61 -3.37
CA LYS A 76 -1.18 -0.76 -2.00
C LYS A 76 -1.01 0.61 -1.36
N TYR A 77 -1.46 0.74 -0.11
CA TYR A 77 -1.34 1.95 0.69
C TYR A 77 -0.63 1.62 2.00
N SER A 78 0.31 2.47 2.39
CA SER A 78 0.89 2.42 3.73
C SER A 78 -0.03 3.20 4.66
N VAL A 79 -0.52 2.54 5.70
CA VAL A 79 -1.57 3.04 6.59
C VAL A 79 -1.09 2.96 8.03
N HIS A 80 -1.30 4.03 8.80
CA HIS A 80 -1.01 4.00 10.23
C HIS A 80 -2.04 3.14 10.96
N ALA A 81 -1.57 2.16 11.73
CA ALA A 81 -2.39 1.26 12.51
C ALA A 81 -2.18 1.55 14.02
N PRO A 82 -3.14 2.18 14.69
CA PRO A 82 -3.02 2.41 16.12
C PRO A 82 -3.08 1.08 16.88
N PRO A 83 -2.29 0.89 17.94
CA PRO A 83 -2.19 -0.38 18.67
C PRO A 83 -3.49 -0.78 19.37
N CYS A 84 -4.41 0.16 19.62
CA CYS A 84 -5.71 -0.13 20.21
C CYS A 84 -6.62 -1.01 19.34
N LEU A 85 -6.41 -1.03 18.01
CA LEU A 85 -7.22 -1.83 17.08
C LEU A 85 -6.67 -3.24 16.86
N GLY A 86 -5.40 -3.51 17.18
CA GLY A 86 -4.80 -4.85 17.11
C GLY A 86 -4.88 -5.51 15.72
N VAL A 87 -4.67 -4.75 14.66
CA VAL A 87 -4.80 -5.17 13.26
C VAL A 87 -3.80 -6.27 12.90
N ARG A 88 -4.26 -7.30 12.20
CA ARG A 88 -3.47 -8.45 11.74
C ARG A 88 -3.47 -8.57 10.21
N VAL A 89 -2.53 -9.35 9.69
CA VAL A 89 -2.49 -9.69 8.27
C VAL A 89 -3.74 -10.49 7.88
N GLY A 90 -4.35 -10.13 6.75
CA GLY A 90 -5.59 -10.73 6.26
C GLY A 90 -6.87 -10.07 6.76
N ASP A 91 -6.78 -9.15 7.73
CA ASP A 91 -7.96 -8.41 8.19
C ASP A 91 -8.49 -7.49 7.08
N ARG A 92 -9.81 -7.39 6.99
CA ARG A 92 -10.45 -6.35 6.19
C ARG A 92 -10.69 -5.13 7.06
N VAL A 93 -10.06 -4.03 6.70
CA VAL A 93 -10.06 -2.79 7.50
C VAL A 93 -10.66 -1.63 6.72
N ARG A 94 -11.31 -0.75 7.46
CA ARG A 94 -11.74 0.56 6.96
C ARG A 94 -10.67 1.57 7.27
N ILE A 95 -10.21 2.28 6.25
CA ILE A 95 -9.17 3.29 6.37
C ILE A 95 -9.72 4.64 5.99
N GLY A 96 -9.28 5.66 6.72
CA GLY A 96 -9.65 7.05 6.50
C GLY A 96 -8.44 7.90 6.14
N GLU A 97 -8.64 8.92 5.34
CA GLU A 97 -7.62 9.88 4.98
C GLU A 97 -7.33 10.81 6.15
N CYS A 98 -6.05 11.13 6.33
CA CYS A 98 -5.59 12.04 7.37
C CYS A 98 -4.46 12.93 6.83
N ARG A 99 -4.01 13.89 7.66
CA ARG A 99 -2.80 14.63 7.33
C ARG A 99 -1.62 13.69 7.16
N PRO A 100 -0.64 13.98 6.29
CA PRO A 100 0.54 13.15 6.12
C PRO A 100 1.30 13.04 7.47
N ILE A 101 1.48 11.80 7.91
CA ILE A 101 2.24 11.44 9.12
C ILE A 101 3.71 11.21 8.73
N ALA A 102 3.93 10.57 7.58
CA ALA A 102 5.23 10.31 7.01
C ALA A 102 5.17 10.49 5.49
N LYS A 103 6.32 10.41 4.80
CA LYS A 103 6.42 10.57 3.35
C LYS A 103 5.41 9.69 2.57
N THR A 104 5.13 8.49 3.05
CA THR A 104 4.24 7.52 2.38
C THR A 104 2.94 7.24 3.14
N VAL A 105 2.76 7.79 4.35
CA VAL A 105 1.62 7.49 5.24
C VAL A 105 0.72 8.70 5.36
N SER A 106 -0.42 8.64 4.65
CA SER A 106 -1.48 9.66 4.66
C SER A 106 -2.85 9.08 5.01
N PHE A 107 -2.86 7.84 5.49
CA PHE A 107 -4.08 7.12 5.88
C PHE A 107 -3.93 6.50 7.26
N VAL A 108 -5.05 6.33 7.95
CA VAL A 108 -5.12 5.70 9.28
C VAL A 108 -6.23 4.64 9.29
N VAL A 109 -6.02 3.55 10.03
CA VAL A 109 -7.05 2.53 10.24
C VAL A 109 -8.08 3.08 11.23
N VAL A 110 -9.35 3.06 10.82
CA VAL A 110 -10.48 3.53 11.61
C VAL A 110 -11.21 2.37 12.29
N SER A 111 -11.44 1.27 11.57
CA SER A 111 -12.09 0.08 12.11
C SER A 111 -11.66 -1.19 11.41
N VAL A 112 -11.79 -2.31 12.11
CA VAL A 112 -11.67 -3.65 11.53
C VAL A 112 -13.07 -4.11 11.17
N VAL A 113 -13.33 -4.30 9.88
CA VAL A 113 -14.64 -4.71 9.35
C VAL A 113 -14.83 -6.22 9.48
N LYS A 114 -13.77 -6.99 9.16
CA LYS A 114 -13.77 -8.44 9.26
C LYS A 114 -12.36 -8.88 9.68
N ALA A 115 -12.29 -9.56 10.82
CA ALA A 115 -11.06 -10.21 11.25
C ALA A 115 -10.78 -11.43 10.38
N ALA A 116 -9.51 -11.63 10.00
CA ALA A 116 -9.09 -12.84 9.32
C ALA A 116 -9.28 -14.04 10.27
N PRO A 117 -9.73 -15.21 9.77
CA PRO A 117 -9.67 -16.43 10.55
C PRO A 117 -8.21 -16.70 10.94
N ALA A 118 -7.99 -17.10 12.21
CA ALA A 118 -6.65 -17.25 12.79
C ALA A 118 -5.71 -18.18 11.99
N GLU A 119 -6.25 -19.06 11.17
CA GLU A 119 -5.48 -19.97 10.31
C GLU A 119 -4.87 -19.30 9.06
N ALA A 120 -5.38 -18.15 8.63
CA ALA A 120 -4.84 -17.44 7.45
C ALA A 120 -3.51 -16.74 7.76
N ALA A 121 -3.18 -16.49 9.02
CA ALA A 121 -1.94 -15.83 9.42
C ALA A 121 -0.70 -16.73 9.27
N LEU A 122 -0.86 -18.06 9.14
CA LEU A 122 0.26 -19.01 8.99
C LEU A 122 0.65 -19.32 7.55
N LYS A 123 -0.11 -18.84 6.57
CA LYS A 123 0.23 -19.00 5.14
C LYS A 123 0.89 -17.75 4.60
N LEU A 124 2.06 -17.38 5.14
CA LEU A 124 3.07 -16.73 4.30
C LEU A 124 3.40 -17.75 3.20
N PRO A 125 3.25 -17.43 1.91
CA PRO A 125 3.89 -18.22 0.88
C PRO A 125 5.39 -17.99 1.05
N THR A 126 6.04 -18.84 1.85
CA THR A 126 7.45 -19.15 1.63
C THR A 126 7.45 -19.76 0.25
N ALA A 127 7.73 -18.93 -0.76
CA ALA A 127 8.15 -19.42 -2.05
C ALA A 127 9.40 -20.27 -1.77
N LYS A 128 9.20 -21.58 -1.58
CA LYS A 128 10.27 -22.54 -1.79
C LYS A 128 10.74 -22.26 -3.21
N PRO A 129 12.04 -22.07 -3.44
CA PRO A 129 12.55 -22.13 -4.79
C PRO A 129 12.26 -23.56 -5.26
N GLU A 130 11.17 -23.73 -6.02
CA GLU A 130 11.01 -24.92 -6.85
C GLU A 130 12.18 -24.86 -7.79
N GLU A 131 13.08 -25.83 -7.63
CA GLU A 131 14.14 -26.11 -8.59
C GLU A 131 13.46 -26.33 -9.93
N ILE A 132 13.48 -25.28 -10.76
CA ILE A 132 13.08 -25.36 -12.15
C ILE A 132 14.12 -26.30 -12.77
N PRO A 133 13.73 -27.47 -13.30
CA PRO A 133 14.67 -28.28 -14.07
C PRO A 133 15.11 -27.44 -15.26
N VAL A 134 16.35 -27.00 -15.23
CA VAL A 134 16.98 -26.26 -16.31
C VAL A 134 17.25 -27.27 -17.44
N GLU A 135 16.24 -27.58 -18.22
CA GLU A 135 16.49 -28.07 -19.56
C GLU A 135 16.95 -26.89 -20.40
N LEU A 136 18.27 -26.80 -20.53
CA LEU A 136 18.94 -25.87 -21.41
C LEU A 136 18.63 -26.21 -22.87
N SER A 137 17.53 -25.70 -23.41
CA SER A 137 17.45 -25.47 -24.84
C SER A 137 18.08 -24.10 -25.13
N PRO A 138 19.13 -24.00 -25.94
CA PRO A 138 19.79 -22.72 -26.20
C PRO A 138 18.85 -21.81 -26.98
N ILE A 139 18.45 -20.68 -26.33
CA ILE A 139 17.72 -19.62 -26.98
C ILE A 139 18.61 -19.02 -28.06
N PRO A 140 18.21 -18.96 -29.33
CA PRO A 140 19.02 -18.33 -30.37
C PRO A 140 19.13 -16.82 -30.10
N VAL A 141 20.30 -16.40 -29.65
CA VAL A 141 20.63 -14.99 -29.46
C VAL A 141 20.74 -14.35 -30.84
N LYS A 142 19.77 -13.52 -31.21
CA LYS A 142 19.86 -12.68 -32.40
C LYS A 142 20.99 -11.68 -32.21
N PRO A 143 21.95 -11.57 -33.14
CA PRO A 143 23.08 -10.64 -33.01
C PRO A 143 22.55 -9.19 -32.97
N LYS A 144 22.98 -8.49 -31.93
CA LYS A 144 22.71 -7.06 -31.73
C LYS A 144 23.43 -6.30 -32.84
N LYS A 145 22.67 -5.67 -33.75
CA LYS A 145 23.23 -4.79 -34.80
C LYS A 145 24.01 -3.67 -34.10
N GLU A 146 25.34 -3.70 -34.24
CA GLU A 146 26.23 -2.60 -33.89
C GLU A 146 25.85 -1.36 -34.72
N ARG A 147 25.47 -0.31 -34.00
CA ARG A 147 25.37 1.02 -34.60
C ARG A 147 26.78 1.52 -34.82
N VAL A 148 27.26 1.36 -36.02
CA VAL A 148 28.48 2.00 -36.52
C VAL A 148 28.32 3.51 -36.32
N LYS A 149 29.13 4.08 -35.46
CA LYS A 149 29.29 5.53 -35.31
C LYS A 149 30.08 5.99 -36.53
N LYS A 150 29.39 6.61 -37.49
CA LYS A 150 30.02 7.35 -38.58
C LYS A 150 30.51 8.66 -37.99
N ALA A 151 31.79 8.70 -37.65
CA ALA A 151 32.55 9.89 -37.39
C ALA A 151 33.37 10.16 -38.63
N GLU A 152 33.02 11.18 -39.37
CA GLU A 152 33.80 11.95 -40.34
C GLU A 152 33.08 13.28 -40.43
N GLY A 153 33.66 14.41 -40.06
CA GLY A 153 34.86 15.03 -40.63
C GLY A 153 34.40 16.19 -41.49
N ALA A 154 34.43 17.39 -41.00
CA ALA A 154 34.49 18.62 -41.80
C ALA A 154 34.95 19.74 -40.86
N ALA A 155 36.22 20.05 -40.82
CA ALA A 155 36.91 21.06 -41.66
C ALA A 155 36.33 22.45 -41.44
N LYS A 156 36.92 23.16 -40.53
CA LYS A 156 37.66 24.42 -40.56
C LYS A 156 37.32 25.36 -41.75
N ALA A 157 36.70 26.50 -41.47
CA ALA A 157 36.76 27.68 -42.30
C ALA A 157 37.14 28.92 -41.46
N PRO A 158 37.99 29.82 -41.96
CA PRO A 158 38.63 30.87 -41.16
C PRO A 158 37.81 32.17 -41.10
N PRO A 159 38.18 33.13 -40.22
CA PRO A 159 37.47 34.39 -40.06
C PRO A 159 37.87 35.39 -41.13
N LYS A 160 36.91 36.16 -41.68
CA LYS A 160 37.18 37.38 -42.42
C LYS A 160 36.84 38.57 -41.55
N SER A 161 37.88 39.35 -41.33
CA SER A 161 37.91 40.73 -40.90
C SER A 161 37.27 41.64 -41.93
N ALA A 162 36.48 42.57 -41.50
CA ALA A 162 36.49 43.99 -41.82
C ALA A 162 35.43 44.69 -41.01
#